data_68b0e7a01a2ebb38b609e649d386d3a7
#
_entry.id   68b0e7a01a2ebb38b609e649d386d3a7
#
_cell.length_a   1.000
_cell.length_b   1.000
_cell.length_c   1.000
_cell.angle_alpha   90.00
_cell.angle_beta   90.00
_cell.angle_gamma   90.00
#
_symmetry.space_group_name_H-M   'P 1'
#
loop_
_entity.id
_entity.type
_entity.pdbx_description
1 polymer ?
#
loop_
_entity_poly.entity_id
_entity_poly.type
_entity_poly.pdbx_seq_one_letter_code
_entity_poly.pdbx_strand_id
1 'polypeptide(L)'
;MAKLLAPFCPFVADELYGNLVAGHDPNAPASVHLTDWPTSGGRADEALETAMAAAREAVSLGRGARAEAKIKVRLPLAEAVIASTGDGTNEIDGLIDLIKDELNVKSVRFVSDPAELVDVALKPNFRELGPRFGKEMKALSAAIGELPSVETARQLDAGEVVKVTLGDREVGLSSDDILREARASQGYVVGNAGGMAVGLSTELTPELRREGLSRDVIRLVQDARRTADLRVDQRIRLHLDGSGPVREAIDEHRDAIANETLATELTVGHGAPFAGVAHDEHVIEGEPLAVRLEPADDDGR
;
A
#
# COMPACT_ATOMS: atom_id res chain seq x y z
N MET A 1 31.37 -0.61 0.39
CA MET A 1 30.64 0.11 1.47
C MET A 1 31.55 1.05 2.24
N ALA A 2 32.63 0.60 2.92
CA ALA A 2 33.51 1.48 3.71
C ALA A 2 33.98 2.74 2.94
N LYS A 3 34.45 2.59 1.69
CA LYS A 3 34.86 3.73 0.85
C LYS A 3 33.76 4.75 0.61
N LEU A 4 32.50 4.32 0.46
CA LEU A 4 31.35 5.23 0.26
C LEU A 4 30.92 5.93 1.54
N LEU A 5 31.16 5.31 2.70
CA LEU A 5 30.88 5.89 4.02
C LEU A 5 31.96 6.87 4.49
N ALA A 6 33.18 6.72 3.99
CA ALA A 6 34.34 7.46 4.48
C ALA A 6 34.17 8.99 4.50
N PRO A 7 33.55 9.66 3.51
CA PRO A 7 33.30 11.10 3.55
C PRO A 7 32.30 11.55 4.63
N PHE A 8 31.40 10.68 5.07
CA PHE A 8 30.33 10.99 6.01
C PHE A 8 30.64 10.54 7.45
N CYS A 9 31.23 9.36 7.58
CA CYS A 9 31.56 8.72 8.84
C CYS A 9 33.02 8.24 8.84
N PRO A 10 34.02 9.17 8.87
CA PRO A 10 35.41 8.84 8.59
C PRO A 10 35.98 7.79 9.56
N PHE A 11 35.76 7.93 10.86
CA PHE A 11 36.31 7.02 11.85
C PHE A 11 35.72 5.63 11.82
N VAL A 12 34.38 5.54 11.66
CA VAL A 12 33.66 4.24 11.53
C VAL A 12 34.02 3.54 10.22
N ALA A 13 34.17 4.29 9.15
CA ALA A 13 34.56 3.73 7.85
C ALA A 13 35.97 3.19 7.86
N ASP A 14 36.91 3.87 8.57
CA ASP A 14 38.28 3.43 8.70
C ASP A 14 38.40 2.18 9.57
N GLU A 15 37.67 2.12 10.67
CA GLU A 15 37.62 0.93 11.54
C GLU A 15 37.04 -0.28 10.78
N LEU A 16 35.92 -0.09 10.03
CA LEU A 16 35.36 -1.13 9.17
C LEU A 16 36.34 -1.61 8.11
N TYR A 17 37.06 -0.69 7.47
CA TYR A 17 38.07 -1.02 6.48
C TYR A 17 39.27 -1.77 7.10
N GLY A 18 39.74 -1.34 8.26
CA GLY A 18 40.79 -2.00 9.00
C GLY A 18 40.45 -3.46 9.31
N ASN A 19 39.24 -3.68 9.82
CA ASN A 19 38.81 -5.02 10.22
C ASN A 19 38.48 -5.94 9.02
N LEU A 20 37.92 -5.40 7.94
CA LEU A 20 37.41 -6.21 6.81
C LEU A 20 38.42 -6.33 5.66
N VAL A 21 39.36 -5.41 5.51
CA VAL A 21 40.27 -5.35 4.37
C VAL A 21 41.74 -5.32 4.82
N ALA A 22 42.20 -4.26 5.49
CA ALA A 22 43.59 -4.11 5.82
C ALA A 22 44.10 -5.19 6.78
N GLY A 23 43.24 -5.71 7.67
CA GLY A 23 43.61 -6.82 8.57
C GLY A 23 43.78 -8.17 7.85
N HIS A 24 43.31 -8.32 6.60
CA HIS A 24 43.36 -9.56 5.85
C HIS A 24 44.22 -9.48 4.58
N ASP A 25 44.50 -8.29 4.07
CA ASP A 25 45.34 -8.07 2.89
C ASP A 25 46.54 -7.16 3.26
N PRO A 26 47.75 -7.72 3.40
CA PRO A 26 48.95 -6.93 3.76
C PRO A 26 49.36 -5.93 2.67
N ASN A 27 48.79 -6.02 1.44
CA ASN A 27 49.05 -5.07 0.37
C ASN A 27 48.01 -3.95 0.32
N ALA A 28 46.96 -4.03 1.12
CA ALA A 28 45.93 -2.99 1.16
C ALA A 28 46.49 -1.72 1.81
N PRO A 29 46.04 -0.52 1.36
CA PRO A 29 46.34 0.73 2.05
C PRO A 29 45.98 0.66 3.54
N ALA A 30 46.76 1.31 4.39
CA ALA A 30 46.59 1.25 5.85
C ALA A 30 45.28 1.92 6.33
N SER A 31 44.63 2.73 5.49
CA SER A 31 43.40 3.44 5.80
C SER A 31 42.50 3.50 4.57
N VAL A 32 41.18 3.48 4.79
CA VAL A 32 40.20 3.69 3.74
C VAL A 32 40.39 5.03 3.01
N HIS A 33 40.87 6.04 3.72
CA HIS A 33 41.11 7.39 3.19
C HIS A 33 42.29 7.48 2.21
N LEU A 34 43.13 6.44 2.15
CA LEU A 34 44.24 6.31 1.21
C LEU A 34 43.87 5.51 -0.03
N THR A 35 42.64 5.09 -0.12
CA THR A 35 42.13 4.30 -1.26
C THR A 35 41.45 5.19 -2.29
N ASP A 36 41.52 4.79 -3.57
CA ASP A 36 40.76 5.46 -4.63
C ASP A 36 39.25 5.30 -4.44
N TRP A 37 38.50 6.28 -4.94
CA TRP A 37 37.05 6.21 -4.98
C TRP A 37 36.59 5.01 -5.81
N PRO A 38 35.56 4.26 -5.34
CA PRO A 38 35.10 3.10 -6.08
C PRO A 38 34.48 3.53 -7.41
N THR A 39 34.87 2.85 -8.47
CA THR A 39 34.24 2.99 -9.79
C THR A 39 33.06 2.01 -9.92
N SER A 40 32.08 2.33 -10.74
CA SER A 40 30.91 1.46 -10.99
C SER A 40 31.30 0.09 -11.59
N GLY A 41 32.46 0.01 -12.23
CA GLY A 41 32.97 -1.21 -12.83
C GLY A 41 32.08 -1.79 -13.95
N GLY A 42 31.18 -0.97 -14.53
CA GLY A 42 30.27 -1.41 -15.60
C GLY A 42 29.18 -2.40 -15.12
N ARG A 43 28.86 -2.40 -13.83
CA ARG A 43 27.84 -3.28 -13.24
C ARG A 43 26.45 -2.66 -13.17
N ALA A 44 26.29 -1.45 -13.69
CA ALA A 44 24.96 -0.83 -13.80
C ALA A 44 24.12 -1.63 -14.79
N ASP A 45 22.93 -2.01 -14.37
CA ASP A 45 21.90 -2.62 -15.23
C ASP A 45 20.80 -1.58 -15.43
N GLU A 46 20.90 -0.85 -16.54
CA GLU A 46 19.98 0.26 -16.84
C GLU A 46 18.53 -0.22 -16.97
N ALA A 47 18.30 -1.42 -17.48
CA ALA A 47 16.96 -1.98 -17.58
C ALA A 47 16.38 -2.25 -16.18
N LEU A 48 17.16 -2.88 -15.29
CA LEU A 48 16.75 -3.11 -13.91
C LEU A 48 16.53 -1.79 -13.14
N GLU A 49 17.39 -0.78 -13.36
CA GLU A 49 17.23 0.54 -12.72
C GLU A 49 15.94 1.23 -13.18
N THR A 50 15.59 1.14 -14.45
CA THR A 50 14.35 1.67 -15.02
C THR A 50 13.14 0.93 -14.47
N ALA A 51 13.17 -0.39 -14.46
CA ALA A 51 12.12 -1.23 -13.89
C ALA A 51 11.89 -0.92 -12.40
N MET A 52 12.96 -0.80 -11.62
CA MET A 52 12.89 -0.45 -10.20
C MET A 52 12.35 0.97 -9.97
N ALA A 53 12.68 1.91 -10.85
CA ALA A 53 12.12 3.27 -10.76
C ALA A 53 10.61 3.25 -10.98
N ALA A 54 10.13 2.54 -12.01
CA ALA A 54 8.71 2.38 -12.30
C ALA A 54 7.97 1.62 -11.18
N ALA A 55 8.56 0.55 -10.65
CA ALA A 55 7.98 -0.19 -9.51
C ALA A 55 7.84 0.68 -8.26
N ARG A 56 8.86 1.49 -7.93
CA ARG A 56 8.80 2.44 -6.81
C ARG A 56 7.75 3.53 -7.02
N GLU A 57 7.57 4.01 -8.24
CA GLU A 57 6.52 4.97 -8.57
C GLU A 57 5.14 4.33 -8.36
N ALA A 58 4.91 3.13 -8.89
CA ALA A 58 3.67 2.38 -8.70
C ALA A 58 3.35 2.17 -7.21
N VAL A 59 4.34 1.73 -6.41
CA VAL A 59 4.19 1.55 -4.96
C VAL A 59 3.87 2.87 -4.25
N SER A 60 4.54 3.96 -4.63
CA SER A 60 4.30 5.29 -4.06
C SER A 60 2.86 5.76 -4.32
N LEU A 61 2.37 5.61 -5.55
CA LEU A 61 1.00 5.96 -5.94
C LEU A 61 -0.03 5.10 -5.20
N GLY A 62 0.19 3.79 -5.13
CA GLY A 62 -0.70 2.88 -4.41
C GLY A 62 -0.76 3.19 -2.91
N ARG A 63 0.38 3.47 -2.27
CA ARG A 63 0.41 3.89 -0.86
C ARG A 63 -0.28 5.24 -0.64
N GLY A 64 -0.13 6.18 -1.58
CA GLY A 64 -0.84 7.45 -1.57
C GLY A 64 -2.36 7.25 -1.62
N ALA A 65 -2.84 6.41 -2.55
CA ALA A 65 -4.25 6.05 -2.69
C ALA A 65 -4.81 5.39 -1.40
N ARG A 66 -4.04 4.49 -0.76
CA ARG A 66 -4.41 3.92 0.55
C ARG A 66 -4.57 4.98 1.63
N ALA A 67 -3.60 5.91 1.71
CA ALA A 67 -3.60 6.96 2.72
C ALA A 67 -4.79 7.90 2.56
N GLU A 68 -5.10 8.32 1.33
CA GLU A 68 -6.24 9.17 1.01
C GLU A 68 -7.57 8.48 1.36
N ALA A 69 -7.69 7.20 1.03
CA ALA A 69 -8.86 6.39 1.37
C ALA A 69 -8.91 5.92 2.83
N LYS A 70 -7.89 6.26 3.65
CA LYS A 70 -7.75 5.83 5.05
C LYS A 70 -7.74 4.31 5.24
N ILE A 71 -7.25 3.58 4.27
CA ILE A 71 -7.10 2.12 4.33
C ILE A 71 -5.81 1.79 5.05
N LYS A 72 -5.88 1.02 6.14
CA LYS A 72 -4.69 0.59 6.91
C LYS A 72 -3.73 -0.19 6.01
N VAL A 73 -2.42 0.08 6.10
CA VAL A 73 -1.39 -0.65 5.33
C VAL A 73 -1.42 -2.16 5.62
N ARG A 74 -1.72 -2.56 6.85
CA ARG A 74 -1.81 -3.96 7.28
C ARG A 74 -3.02 -4.72 6.71
N LEU A 75 -4.06 -4.00 6.27
CA LEU A 75 -5.22 -4.63 5.66
C LEU A 75 -4.86 -5.11 4.26
N PRO A 76 -4.84 -6.43 3.99
CA PRO A 76 -4.58 -6.93 2.66
C PRO A 76 -5.76 -6.59 1.74
N LEU A 77 -5.45 -6.26 0.49
CA LEU A 77 -6.47 -6.03 -0.53
C LEU A 77 -6.37 -7.10 -1.62
N ALA A 78 -7.46 -7.30 -2.36
CA ALA A 78 -7.53 -8.35 -3.36
C ALA A 78 -6.56 -8.09 -4.52
N GLU A 79 -6.56 -6.88 -5.07
CA GLU A 79 -5.85 -6.58 -6.30
C GLU A 79 -5.31 -5.16 -6.33
N ALA A 80 -4.16 -4.99 -6.98
CA ALA A 80 -3.70 -3.73 -7.53
C ALA A 80 -3.70 -3.79 -9.06
N VAL A 81 -4.23 -2.77 -9.71
CA VAL A 81 -4.20 -2.60 -11.17
C VAL A 81 -3.28 -1.45 -11.50
N ILE A 82 -2.28 -1.68 -12.31
CA ILE A 82 -1.30 -0.68 -12.73
C ILE A 82 -1.50 -0.37 -14.21
N ALA A 83 -1.77 0.88 -14.52
CA ALA A 83 -1.89 1.39 -15.86
C ALA A 83 -0.72 2.34 -16.15
N SER A 84 -0.09 2.19 -17.32
CA SER A 84 0.97 3.08 -17.77
C SER A 84 0.86 3.30 -19.28
N THR A 85 1.06 4.53 -19.70
CA THR A 85 1.09 4.90 -21.14
C THR A 85 2.45 4.66 -21.80
N GLY A 86 3.45 4.15 -21.07
CA GLY A 86 4.81 3.89 -21.56
C GLY A 86 5.17 2.40 -21.59
N ASP A 87 6.31 2.08 -22.22
CA ASP A 87 6.84 0.70 -22.31
C ASP A 87 7.25 0.10 -20.94
N GLY A 88 7.24 0.89 -19.88
CA GLY A 88 7.72 0.50 -18.55
C GLY A 88 6.94 -0.63 -17.84
N THR A 89 5.76 -1.02 -18.34
CA THR A 89 4.99 -2.14 -17.74
C THR A 89 5.61 -3.49 -18.04
N ASN A 90 6.24 -3.67 -19.21
CA ASN A 90 6.88 -4.94 -19.58
C ASN A 90 8.16 -5.22 -18.77
N GLU A 91 8.78 -4.16 -18.25
CA GLU A 91 10.01 -4.27 -17.47
C GLU A 91 9.74 -4.60 -15.99
N ILE A 92 8.53 -4.31 -15.49
CA ILE A 92 8.13 -4.51 -14.09
C ILE A 92 7.76 -5.97 -13.79
N ASP A 93 7.52 -6.82 -14.78
CA ASP A 93 7.07 -8.22 -14.60
C ASP A 93 7.96 -9.00 -13.62
N GLY A 94 9.27 -8.80 -13.64
CA GLY A 94 10.21 -9.41 -12.71
C GLY A 94 10.11 -8.89 -11.27
N LEU A 95 9.35 -7.81 -11.03
CA LEU A 95 9.24 -7.11 -9.74
C LEU A 95 7.82 -7.18 -9.14
N ILE A 96 6.92 -7.99 -9.74
CA ILE A 96 5.52 -8.11 -9.31
C ILE A 96 5.42 -8.52 -7.84
N ASP A 97 6.21 -9.46 -7.37
CA ASP A 97 6.15 -9.91 -5.98
C ASP A 97 6.58 -8.81 -5.00
N LEU A 98 7.58 -8.00 -5.37
CA LEU A 98 7.95 -6.82 -4.58
C LEU A 98 6.79 -5.81 -4.48
N ILE A 99 6.10 -5.56 -5.60
CA ILE A 99 4.95 -4.64 -5.62
C ILE A 99 3.80 -5.20 -4.77
N LYS A 100 3.52 -6.51 -4.87
CA LYS A 100 2.50 -7.18 -4.06
C LYS A 100 2.78 -7.04 -2.56
N ASP A 101 4.01 -7.29 -2.15
CA ASP A 101 4.43 -7.19 -0.75
C ASP A 101 4.34 -5.75 -0.24
N GLU A 102 4.85 -4.79 -1.03
CA GLU A 102 4.88 -3.38 -0.66
C GLU A 102 3.50 -2.72 -0.61
N LEU A 103 2.59 -3.14 -1.50
CA LEU A 103 1.20 -2.69 -1.52
C LEU A 103 0.29 -3.55 -0.64
N ASN A 104 0.77 -4.69 -0.13
CA ASN A 104 -0.02 -5.67 0.60
C ASN A 104 -1.29 -6.07 -0.17
N VAL A 105 -1.11 -6.59 -1.39
CA VAL A 105 -2.18 -7.06 -2.27
C VAL A 105 -1.96 -8.52 -2.66
N LYS A 106 -3.03 -9.24 -2.98
CA LYS A 106 -2.94 -10.65 -3.37
C LYS A 106 -2.53 -10.82 -4.83
N SER A 107 -2.89 -9.86 -5.69
CA SER A 107 -2.55 -9.89 -7.12
C SER A 107 -2.20 -8.49 -7.64
N VAL A 108 -1.41 -8.48 -8.71
CA VAL A 108 -1.14 -7.27 -9.49
C VAL A 108 -1.50 -7.56 -10.94
N ARG A 109 -2.23 -6.66 -11.57
CA ARG A 109 -2.61 -6.73 -12.98
C ARG A 109 -2.18 -5.46 -13.69
N PHE A 110 -1.66 -5.62 -14.90
CA PHE A 110 -1.30 -4.50 -15.76
C PHE A 110 -2.39 -4.26 -16.80
N VAL A 111 -2.66 -3.00 -17.08
CA VAL A 111 -3.55 -2.55 -18.15
C VAL A 111 -2.88 -1.46 -18.97
N SER A 112 -3.20 -1.42 -20.26
CA SER A 112 -2.57 -0.48 -21.18
C SER A 112 -3.22 0.91 -21.16
N ASP A 113 -4.47 0.99 -20.68
CA ASP A 113 -5.23 2.24 -20.68
C ASP A 113 -5.57 2.66 -19.25
N PRO A 114 -5.03 3.79 -18.77
CA PRO A 114 -5.43 4.37 -17.48
C PRO A 114 -6.93 4.65 -17.36
N ALA A 115 -7.65 4.79 -18.50
CA ALA A 115 -9.10 4.97 -18.50
C ALA A 115 -9.86 3.76 -17.93
N GLU A 116 -9.25 2.56 -17.87
CA GLU A 116 -9.85 1.41 -17.20
C GLU A 116 -9.98 1.57 -15.67
N LEU A 117 -9.14 2.44 -15.10
CA LEU A 117 -9.11 2.72 -13.65
C LEU A 117 -9.86 4.01 -13.26
N VAL A 118 -10.18 4.83 -14.24
CA VAL A 118 -10.69 6.17 -14.00
C VAL A 118 -11.97 6.37 -14.79
N ASP A 119 -13.07 6.44 -14.09
CA ASP A 119 -14.32 6.90 -14.66
C ASP A 119 -14.30 8.42 -14.80
N VAL A 120 -14.82 8.92 -15.90
CA VAL A 120 -15.01 10.35 -16.10
C VAL A 120 -16.38 10.74 -15.57
N ALA A 121 -16.43 11.50 -14.48
CA ALA A 121 -17.67 12.10 -14.01
C ALA A 121 -17.90 13.41 -14.76
N LEU A 122 -19.03 13.48 -15.45
CA LEU A 122 -19.48 14.70 -16.12
C LEU A 122 -20.26 15.56 -15.13
N LYS A 123 -19.87 16.82 -14.99
CA LYS A 123 -20.58 17.79 -14.16
C LYS A 123 -20.89 19.04 -14.97
N PRO A 124 -22.09 19.65 -14.74
CA PRO A 124 -22.37 20.93 -15.38
C PRO A 124 -21.40 22.03 -14.86
N ASN A 125 -20.90 22.84 -15.77
CA ASN A 125 -20.20 24.05 -15.40
C ASN A 125 -21.24 25.11 -14.98
N PHE A 126 -21.50 25.18 -13.68
CA PHE A 126 -22.52 26.10 -13.14
C PHE A 126 -22.23 27.57 -13.45
N ARG A 127 -20.96 27.93 -13.68
CA ARG A 127 -20.58 29.30 -14.02
C ARG A 127 -21.06 29.70 -15.41
N GLU A 128 -20.94 28.78 -16.36
CA GLU A 128 -21.35 29.02 -17.76
C GLU A 128 -22.83 28.73 -17.99
N LEU A 129 -23.33 27.67 -17.39
CA LEU A 129 -24.72 27.22 -17.61
C LEU A 129 -25.74 27.93 -16.69
N GLY A 130 -25.33 28.38 -15.50
CA GLY A 130 -26.24 29.05 -14.56
C GLY A 130 -27.00 30.25 -15.12
N PRO A 131 -26.33 31.20 -15.80
CA PRO A 131 -27.01 32.32 -16.46
C PRO A 131 -27.96 31.91 -17.59
N ARG A 132 -27.68 30.78 -18.27
CA ARG A 132 -28.44 30.30 -19.46
C ARG A 132 -29.66 29.48 -19.07
N PHE A 133 -29.60 28.69 -18.01
CA PHE A 133 -30.62 27.70 -17.67
C PHE A 133 -31.33 27.94 -16.31
N GLY A 134 -30.79 28.74 -15.43
CA GLY A 134 -31.44 29.18 -14.20
C GLY A 134 -32.18 28.08 -13.45
N LYS A 135 -33.53 28.13 -13.45
CA LYS A 135 -34.38 27.14 -12.74
C LYS A 135 -34.31 25.72 -13.31
N GLU A 136 -33.86 25.55 -14.56
CA GLU A 136 -33.76 24.27 -15.22
C GLU A 136 -32.42 23.57 -14.94
N MET A 137 -31.49 24.21 -14.24
CA MET A 137 -30.17 23.66 -13.91
C MET A 137 -30.23 22.31 -13.22
N LYS A 138 -31.23 22.07 -12.38
CA LYS A 138 -31.38 20.76 -11.70
C LYS A 138 -31.67 19.64 -12.69
N ALA A 139 -32.57 19.90 -13.64
CA ALA A 139 -32.91 18.93 -14.69
C ALA A 139 -31.74 18.73 -15.66
N LEU A 140 -31.05 19.79 -16.04
CA LEU A 140 -29.87 19.75 -16.89
C LEU A 140 -28.72 18.96 -16.22
N SER A 141 -28.49 19.16 -14.92
CA SER A 141 -27.48 18.41 -14.16
C SER A 141 -27.80 16.90 -14.13
N ALA A 142 -29.06 16.54 -13.95
CA ALA A 142 -29.48 15.14 -13.99
C ALA A 142 -29.24 14.54 -15.37
N ALA A 143 -29.64 15.23 -16.43
CA ALA A 143 -29.48 14.78 -17.81
C ALA A 143 -27.98 14.66 -18.22
N ILE A 144 -27.10 15.57 -17.76
CA ILE A 144 -25.66 15.43 -17.97
C ILE A 144 -25.11 14.20 -17.23
N GLY A 145 -25.62 13.91 -16.02
CA GLY A 145 -25.18 12.74 -15.23
C GLY A 145 -25.60 11.40 -15.84
N GLU A 146 -26.58 11.36 -16.72
CA GLU A 146 -27.04 10.16 -17.44
C GLU A 146 -26.30 9.90 -18.76
N LEU A 147 -25.46 10.85 -19.21
CA LEU A 147 -24.68 10.68 -20.42
C LEU A 147 -23.63 9.57 -20.27
N PRO A 148 -23.32 8.82 -21.37
CA PRO A 148 -22.21 7.87 -21.38
C PRO A 148 -20.88 8.63 -21.25
N SER A 149 -20.31 8.64 -20.05
CA SER A 149 -19.25 9.55 -19.66
C SER A 149 -18.01 9.49 -20.54
N VAL A 150 -17.54 8.28 -20.89
CA VAL A 150 -16.31 8.08 -21.70
C VAL A 150 -16.51 8.57 -23.12
N GLU A 151 -17.64 8.21 -23.74
CA GLU A 151 -17.96 8.62 -25.12
C GLU A 151 -18.18 10.13 -25.20
N THR A 152 -18.92 10.69 -24.24
CA THR A 152 -19.17 12.14 -24.13
C THR A 152 -17.87 12.90 -23.95
N ALA A 153 -16.96 12.42 -23.07
CA ALA A 153 -15.67 13.04 -22.89
C ALA A 153 -14.84 13.07 -24.20
N ARG A 154 -14.84 11.96 -24.95
CA ARG A 154 -14.17 11.87 -26.25
C ARG A 154 -14.74 12.85 -27.27
N GLN A 155 -16.07 12.98 -27.37
CA GLN A 155 -16.74 13.93 -28.25
C GLN A 155 -16.37 15.38 -27.92
N LEU A 156 -16.39 15.71 -26.61
CA LEU A 156 -15.99 17.04 -26.14
C LEU A 156 -14.51 17.35 -26.39
N ASP A 157 -13.64 16.35 -26.28
CA ASP A 157 -12.20 16.50 -26.61
C ASP A 157 -11.95 16.69 -28.10
N ALA A 158 -12.81 16.10 -28.95
CA ALA A 158 -12.82 16.33 -30.40
C ALA A 158 -13.43 17.69 -30.79
N GLY A 159 -13.90 18.49 -29.82
CA GLY A 159 -14.57 19.77 -30.07
C GLY A 159 -16.00 19.65 -30.57
N GLU A 160 -16.61 18.47 -30.41
CA GLU A 160 -18.01 18.22 -30.82
C GLU A 160 -18.99 18.77 -29.77
N VAL A 161 -20.19 19.07 -30.22
CA VAL A 161 -21.30 19.51 -29.37
C VAL A 161 -22.14 18.29 -28.97
N VAL A 162 -22.25 18.05 -27.66
CA VAL A 162 -23.05 16.96 -27.11
C VAL A 162 -24.49 17.42 -26.92
N LYS A 163 -25.45 16.64 -27.40
CA LYS A 163 -26.86 16.93 -27.28
C LYS A 163 -27.46 16.27 -26.05
N VAL A 164 -28.19 17.07 -25.26
CA VAL A 164 -28.89 16.63 -24.05
C VAL A 164 -30.36 17.01 -24.19
N THR A 165 -31.27 16.08 -23.86
CA THR A 165 -32.70 16.34 -23.85
C THR A 165 -33.13 16.98 -22.54
N LEU A 166 -33.71 18.16 -22.61
CA LEU A 166 -34.23 18.90 -21.47
C LEU A 166 -35.71 19.15 -21.64
N GLY A 167 -36.56 18.30 -21.06
CA GLY A 167 -37.97 18.29 -21.32
C GLY A 167 -38.27 17.95 -22.78
N ASP A 168 -38.93 18.84 -23.51
CA ASP A 168 -39.32 18.62 -24.92
C ASP A 168 -38.30 19.22 -25.91
N ARG A 169 -37.14 19.66 -25.48
CA ARG A 169 -36.14 20.30 -26.35
C ARG A 169 -34.74 19.66 -26.21
N GLU A 170 -34.02 19.64 -27.32
CA GLU A 170 -32.59 19.31 -27.36
C GLU A 170 -31.75 20.56 -27.08
N VAL A 171 -30.75 20.39 -26.23
CA VAL A 171 -29.77 21.43 -25.87
C VAL A 171 -28.39 20.95 -26.25
N GLY A 172 -27.66 21.73 -27.04
CA GLY A 172 -26.26 21.50 -27.36
C GLY A 172 -25.34 22.03 -26.27
N LEU A 173 -24.43 21.21 -25.79
CA LEU A 173 -23.44 21.55 -24.79
C LEU A 173 -22.03 21.38 -25.36
N SER A 174 -21.20 22.37 -25.13
CA SER A 174 -19.79 22.37 -25.56
C SER A 174 -18.86 21.93 -24.43
N SER A 175 -17.57 21.82 -24.75
CA SER A 175 -16.52 21.50 -23.79
C SER A 175 -16.45 22.47 -22.59
N ASP A 176 -16.85 23.73 -22.77
CA ASP A 176 -16.86 24.76 -21.70
C ASP A 176 -18.06 24.57 -20.76
N ASP A 177 -19.12 23.96 -21.26
CA ASP A 177 -20.37 23.73 -20.54
C ASP A 177 -20.31 22.53 -19.57
N ILE A 178 -19.39 21.57 -19.79
CA ILE A 178 -19.27 20.33 -19.05
C ILE A 178 -17.88 20.19 -18.44
N LEU A 179 -17.81 20.18 -17.12
CA LEU A 179 -16.60 19.84 -16.37
C LEU A 179 -16.42 18.34 -16.34
N ARG A 180 -15.21 17.89 -16.63
CA ARG A 180 -14.79 16.49 -16.58
C ARG A 180 -13.95 16.29 -15.34
N GLU A 181 -14.44 15.51 -14.40
CA GLU A 181 -13.69 15.12 -13.22
C GLU A 181 -13.33 13.64 -13.34
N ALA A 182 -12.03 13.36 -13.26
CA ALA A 182 -11.57 12.00 -13.11
C ALA A 182 -11.99 11.45 -11.74
N ARG A 183 -12.68 10.33 -11.70
CA ARG A 183 -13.03 9.60 -10.49
C ARG A 183 -12.51 8.18 -10.59
N ALA A 184 -12.09 7.64 -9.45
CA ALA A 184 -11.80 6.22 -9.38
C ALA A 184 -13.00 5.39 -9.83
N SER A 185 -12.79 4.38 -10.64
CA SER A 185 -13.83 3.42 -11.03
C SER A 185 -14.41 2.78 -9.78
N GLN A 186 -15.67 2.38 -9.86
CA GLN A 186 -16.39 1.80 -8.72
C GLN A 186 -15.60 0.58 -8.18
N GLY A 187 -15.40 0.54 -6.87
CA GLY A 187 -14.65 -0.54 -6.21
C GLY A 187 -13.13 -0.35 -6.17
N TYR A 188 -12.62 0.79 -6.64
CA TYR A 188 -11.20 1.12 -6.59
C TYR A 188 -10.93 2.46 -5.90
N VAL A 189 -9.75 2.58 -5.31
CA VAL A 189 -9.11 3.86 -4.98
C VAL A 189 -7.90 4.00 -5.88
N VAL A 190 -7.69 5.18 -6.47
CA VAL A 190 -6.72 5.39 -7.55
C VAL A 190 -5.77 6.52 -7.21
N GLY A 191 -4.47 6.23 -7.28
CA GLY A 191 -3.41 7.24 -7.32
C GLY A 191 -2.88 7.38 -8.72
N ASN A 192 -2.62 8.59 -9.19
CA ASN A 192 -2.09 8.84 -10.52
C ASN A 192 -1.04 9.96 -10.51
N ALA A 193 0.01 9.79 -11.30
CA ALA A 193 1.01 10.81 -11.61
C ALA A 193 1.85 10.35 -12.81
N GLY A 194 2.45 11.30 -13.52
CA GLY A 194 3.49 11.04 -14.51
C GLY A 194 3.11 10.11 -15.68
N GLY A 195 1.83 9.92 -15.96
CA GLY A 195 1.36 8.98 -16.98
C GLY A 195 1.16 7.55 -16.47
N MET A 196 1.34 7.32 -15.15
CA MET A 196 1.02 6.07 -14.45
C MET A 196 -0.21 6.26 -13.56
N ALA A 197 -1.06 5.25 -13.49
CA ALA A 197 -2.17 5.16 -12.54
C ALA A 197 -2.14 3.81 -11.83
N VAL A 198 -2.44 3.82 -10.54
CA VAL A 198 -2.51 2.61 -9.72
C VAL A 198 -3.84 2.58 -8.99
N GLY A 199 -4.68 1.60 -9.34
CA GLY A 199 -5.95 1.32 -8.69
C GLY A 199 -5.81 0.19 -7.67
N LEU A 200 -6.31 0.38 -6.47
CA LEU A 200 -6.40 -0.65 -5.44
C LEU A 200 -7.85 -1.04 -5.23
N SER A 201 -8.16 -2.33 -5.33
CA SER A 201 -9.50 -2.84 -5.04
C SER A 201 -9.88 -2.55 -3.59
N THR A 202 -11.07 -1.99 -3.38
CA THR A 202 -11.64 -1.74 -2.05
C THR A 202 -12.62 -2.81 -1.62
N GLU A 203 -12.89 -3.80 -2.48
CA GLU A 203 -13.70 -4.94 -2.11
C GLU A 203 -12.97 -5.81 -1.09
N LEU A 204 -13.55 -5.89 0.10
CA LEU A 204 -12.99 -6.63 1.21
C LEU A 204 -13.76 -7.94 1.43
N THR A 205 -13.15 -9.06 1.04
CA THR A 205 -13.73 -10.37 1.32
C THR A 205 -13.62 -10.72 2.81
N PRO A 206 -14.46 -11.62 3.34
CA PRO A 206 -14.35 -12.07 4.73
C PRO A 206 -12.96 -12.61 5.08
N GLU A 207 -12.30 -13.31 4.14
CA GLU A 207 -10.95 -13.87 4.30
C GLU A 207 -9.91 -12.76 4.47
N LEU A 208 -9.93 -11.75 3.58
CA LEU A 208 -9.03 -10.60 3.65
C LEU A 208 -9.22 -9.80 4.94
N ARG A 209 -10.47 -9.69 5.39
CA ARG A 209 -10.77 -9.03 6.66
C ARG A 209 -10.18 -9.80 7.84
N ARG A 210 -10.35 -11.14 7.89
CA ARG A 210 -9.77 -11.98 8.95
C ARG A 210 -8.24 -11.95 8.95
N GLU A 211 -7.61 -11.98 7.75
CA GLU A 211 -6.17 -11.80 7.64
C GLU A 211 -5.71 -10.42 8.15
N GLY A 212 -6.46 -9.36 7.84
CA GLY A 212 -6.20 -8.02 8.37
C GLY A 212 -6.30 -7.96 9.90
N LEU A 213 -7.33 -8.60 10.46
CA LEU A 213 -7.52 -8.72 11.91
C LEU A 213 -6.38 -9.50 12.57
N SER A 214 -5.94 -10.61 11.99
CA SER A 214 -4.81 -11.39 12.53
C SER A 214 -3.52 -10.56 12.61
N ARG A 215 -3.26 -9.72 11.61
CA ARG A 215 -2.11 -8.79 11.62
C ARG A 215 -2.25 -7.68 12.66
N ASP A 216 -3.47 -7.20 12.91
CA ASP A 216 -3.71 -6.28 14.02
C ASP A 216 -3.48 -6.97 15.38
N VAL A 217 -3.87 -8.25 15.55
CA VAL A 217 -3.55 -9.05 16.73
C VAL A 217 -2.04 -9.21 16.91
N ILE A 218 -1.30 -9.61 15.87
CA ILE A 218 0.16 -9.73 15.91
C ILE A 218 0.81 -8.42 16.39
N ARG A 219 0.37 -7.28 15.83
CA ARG A 219 0.90 -5.97 16.25
C ARG A 219 0.66 -5.72 17.75
N LEU A 220 -0.52 -6.00 18.25
CA LEU A 220 -0.85 -5.80 19.67
C LEU A 220 0.00 -6.70 20.58
N VAL A 221 0.23 -7.95 20.17
CA VAL A 221 1.13 -8.84 20.90
C VAL A 221 2.57 -8.31 20.87
N GLN A 222 3.06 -7.80 19.75
CA GLN A 222 4.40 -7.18 19.65
C GLN A 222 4.49 -5.90 20.51
N ASP A 223 3.42 -5.11 20.58
CA ASP A 223 3.35 -3.96 21.48
C ASP A 223 3.40 -4.42 22.95
N ALA A 224 2.66 -5.47 23.34
CA ALA A 224 2.68 -6.05 24.68
C ALA A 224 4.07 -6.62 25.05
N ARG A 225 4.76 -7.30 24.11
CA ARG A 225 6.15 -7.76 24.28
C ARG A 225 7.10 -6.62 24.61
N ARG A 226 6.98 -5.50 23.86
CA ARG A 226 7.81 -4.30 24.07
C ARG A 226 7.51 -3.65 25.43
N THR A 227 6.24 -3.56 25.81
CA THR A 227 5.82 -3.01 27.11
C THR A 227 6.33 -3.86 28.28
N ALA A 228 6.41 -5.18 28.10
CA ALA A 228 6.98 -6.11 29.06
C ALA A 228 8.52 -6.15 29.07
N ASP A 229 9.21 -5.29 28.28
CA ASP A 229 10.66 -5.24 28.14
C ASP A 229 11.31 -6.57 27.75
N LEU A 230 10.62 -7.35 26.92
CA LEU A 230 11.14 -8.63 26.43
C LEU A 230 12.17 -8.42 25.32
N ARG A 231 13.21 -9.26 25.30
CA ARG A 231 14.20 -9.26 24.21
C ARG A 231 13.52 -9.61 22.89
N VAL A 232 14.10 -9.13 21.76
CA VAL A 232 13.57 -9.33 20.42
C VAL A 232 13.45 -10.83 20.07
N ASP A 233 14.43 -11.63 20.48
CA ASP A 233 14.54 -13.07 20.24
C ASP A 233 13.85 -13.94 21.30
N GLN A 234 13.34 -13.34 22.37
CA GLN A 234 12.75 -14.06 23.49
C GLN A 234 11.46 -14.76 23.09
N ARG A 235 11.36 -16.05 23.40
CA ARG A 235 10.16 -16.84 23.19
C ARG A 235 9.15 -16.59 24.29
N ILE A 236 7.86 -16.74 23.93
CA ILE A 236 6.75 -16.48 24.87
C ILE A 236 5.74 -17.63 24.89
N ARG A 237 4.99 -17.72 25.99
CA ARG A 237 3.68 -18.36 26.03
C ARG A 237 2.64 -17.26 25.86
N LEU A 238 1.70 -17.46 24.96
CA LEU A 238 0.71 -16.46 24.55
C LEU A 238 -0.69 -16.98 24.80
N HIS A 239 -1.53 -16.16 25.42
CA HIS A 239 -2.95 -16.41 25.56
C HIS A 239 -3.75 -15.25 24.98
N LEU A 240 -4.69 -15.56 24.09
CA LEU A 240 -5.58 -14.61 23.43
C LEU A 240 -7.05 -14.93 23.77
N ASP A 241 -7.78 -13.93 24.23
CA ASP A 241 -9.22 -14.03 24.45
C ASP A 241 -9.92 -12.94 23.60
N GLY A 242 -10.41 -13.36 22.44
CA GLY A 242 -11.12 -12.51 21.49
C GLY A 242 -12.52 -13.01 21.21
N SER A 243 -13.40 -12.13 20.73
CA SER A 243 -14.78 -12.46 20.37
C SER A 243 -15.05 -12.21 18.88
N GLY A 244 -16.17 -12.69 18.37
CA GLY A 244 -16.66 -12.44 17.03
C GLY A 244 -15.62 -12.65 15.92
N PRO A 245 -15.53 -11.74 14.94
CA PRO A 245 -14.56 -11.84 13.83
C PRO A 245 -13.10 -11.89 14.27
N VAL A 246 -12.74 -11.29 15.40
CA VAL A 246 -11.38 -11.35 15.95
C VAL A 246 -11.03 -12.77 16.38
N ARG A 247 -11.97 -13.47 17.00
CA ARG A 247 -11.79 -14.88 17.38
C ARG A 247 -11.61 -15.77 16.15
N GLU A 248 -12.47 -15.59 15.13
CA GLU A 248 -12.36 -16.34 13.87
C GLU A 248 -10.99 -16.10 13.21
N ALA A 249 -10.51 -14.87 13.20
CA ALA A 249 -9.20 -14.52 12.65
C ALA A 249 -8.05 -15.19 13.42
N ILE A 250 -8.14 -15.26 14.76
CA ILE A 250 -7.13 -15.92 15.59
C ILE A 250 -7.13 -17.44 15.32
N ASP A 251 -8.29 -18.05 15.23
CA ASP A 251 -8.39 -19.50 15.01
C ASP A 251 -7.90 -19.88 13.59
N GLU A 252 -8.24 -19.09 12.55
CA GLU A 252 -7.81 -19.33 11.17
C GLU A 252 -6.30 -19.10 10.96
N HIS A 253 -5.73 -18.06 11.59
CA HIS A 253 -4.33 -17.65 11.41
C HIS A 253 -3.43 -18.00 12.60
N ARG A 254 -3.79 -19.02 13.36
CA ARG A 254 -3.13 -19.42 14.61
C ARG A 254 -1.62 -19.58 14.45
N ASP A 255 -1.19 -20.32 13.42
CA ASP A 255 0.23 -20.62 13.18
C ASP A 255 1.01 -19.37 12.78
N ALA A 256 0.42 -18.51 11.97
CA ALA A 256 1.03 -17.23 11.59
C ALA A 256 1.22 -16.33 12.82
N ILE A 257 0.20 -16.22 13.68
CA ILE A 257 0.28 -15.44 14.91
C ILE A 257 1.38 -16.00 15.82
N ALA A 258 1.43 -17.32 16.01
CA ALA A 258 2.45 -17.94 16.86
C ALA A 258 3.87 -17.70 16.32
N ASN A 259 4.08 -17.87 15.02
CA ASN A 259 5.38 -17.68 14.37
C ASN A 259 5.85 -16.22 14.45
N GLU A 260 4.99 -15.28 14.08
CA GLU A 260 5.31 -13.85 14.04
C GLU A 260 5.51 -13.23 15.44
N THR A 261 4.96 -13.88 16.47
CA THR A 261 5.10 -13.41 17.86
C THR A 261 6.11 -14.20 18.67
N LEU A 262 6.77 -15.21 18.08
CA LEU A 262 7.68 -16.14 18.73
C LEU A 262 7.02 -16.90 19.88
N ALA A 263 5.71 -17.21 19.75
CA ALA A 263 5.01 -17.99 20.74
C ALA A 263 5.33 -19.49 20.59
N THR A 264 5.84 -20.11 21.67
CA THR A 264 6.04 -21.56 21.74
C THR A 264 4.74 -22.29 22.08
N GLU A 265 3.84 -21.60 22.77
CA GLU A 265 2.50 -22.07 23.09
C GLU A 265 1.52 -20.91 22.88
N LEU A 266 0.46 -21.18 22.11
CA LEU A 266 -0.66 -20.26 21.93
C LEU A 266 -1.95 -20.92 22.39
N THR A 267 -2.58 -20.34 23.41
CA THR A 267 -3.90 -20.74 23.92
C THR A 267 -4.93 -19.67 23.61
N VAL A 268 -6.18 -20.09 23.36
CA VAL A 268 -7.25 -19.18 22.93
C VAL A 268 -8.53 -19.48 23.69
N GLY A 269 -9.19 -18.46 24.23
CA GLY A 269 -10.49 -18.58 24.90
C GLY A 269 -10.51 -17.92 26.26
N HIS A 270 -11.64 -18.09 26.97
CA HIS A 270 -11.82 -17.51 28.30
C HIS A 270 -10.95 -18.18 29.34
N GLY A 271 -10.33 -17.38 30.20
CA GLY A 271 -9.54 -17.89 31.32
C GLY A 271 -8.12 -18.27 30.89
N ALA A 272 -7.18 -17.36 31.09
CA ALA A 272 -5.78 -17.63 30.81
C ALA A 272 -5.23 -18.75 31.71
N PRO A 273 -4.42 -19.67 31.15
CA PRO A 273 -3.82 -20.76 31.93
C PRO A 273 -2.68 -20.30 32.84
N PHE A 274 -2.25 -19.04 32.72
CA PHE A 274 -1.15 -18.43 33.50
C PHE A 274 -1.45 -16.97 33.84
N ALA A 275 -0.76 -16.41 34.81
CA ALA A 275 -0.95 -15.04 35.26
C ALA A 275 -0.42 -14.02 34.25
N GLY A 276 0.72 -14.34 33.58
CA GLY A 276 1.40 -13.49 32.62
C GLY A 276 2.22 -12.37 33.26
N VAL A 277 3.19 -11.85 32.50
CA VAL A 277 3.96 -10.64 32.86
C VAL A 277 3.36 -9.40 32.21
N ALA A 278 2.55 -9.57 31.16
CA ALA A 278 1.73 -8.53 30.55
C ALA A 278 0.30 -9.02 30.35
N HIS A 279 -0.63 -8.11 30.63
CA HIS A 279 -2.06 -8.30 30.40
C HIS A 279 -2.63 -6.98 29.88
N ASP A 280 -3.01 -6.98 28.60
CA ASP A 280 -3.55 -5.81 27.93
C ASP A 280 -4.93 -6.13 27.36
N GLU A 281 -5.85 -5.18 27.50
CA GLU A 281 -7.18 -5.24 26.90
C GLU A 281 -7.26 -4.24 25.75
N HIS A 282 -7.73 -4.70 24.62
CA HIS A 282 -7.86 -3.92 23.39
C HIS A 282 -9.25 -4.05 22.78
N VAL A 283 -9.56 -3.15 21.86
CA VAL A 283 -10.75 -3.24 21.02
C VAL A 283 -10.31 -3.14 19.56
N ILE A 284 -10.64 -4.14 18.76
CA ILE A 284 -10.36 -4.18 17.31
C ILE A 284 -11.70 -4.20 16.57
N GLU A 285 -11.99 -3.19 15.79
CA GLU A 285 -13.26 -3.06 15.03
C GLU A 285 -14.53 -3.21 15.88
N GLY A 286 -14.47 -2.81 17.15
CA GLY A 286 -15.56 -2.91 18.09
C GLY A 286 -15.60 -4.20 18.91
N GLU A 287 -14.76 -5.19 18.60
CA GLU A 287 -14.65 -6.45 19.30
C GLU A 287 -13.54 -6.43 20.36
N PRO A 288 -13.79 -6.93 21.57
CA PRO A 288 -12.77 -7.01 22.62
C PRO A 288 -11.73 -8.08 22.32
N LEU A 289 -10.49 -7.79 22.69
CA LEU A 289 -9.37 -8.71 22.68
C LEU A 289 -8.54 -8.53 23.95
N ALA A 290 -8.39 -9.57 24.76
CA ALA A 290 -7.41 -9.60 25.83
C ALA A 290 -6.16 -10.37 25.37
N VAL A 291 -4.99 -9.76 25.61
CA VAL A 291 -3.67 -10.34 25.32
C VAL A 291 -2.97 -10.60 26.64
N ARG A 292 -2.54 -11.83 26.88
CA ARG A 292 -1.66 -12.18 28.01
C ARG A 292 -0.45 -12.93 27.50
N LEU A 293 0.71 -12.57 28.00
CA LEU A 293 1.95 -13.24 27.65
C LEU A 293 2.89 -13.37 28.87
N GLU A 294 3.72 -14.38 28.80
CA GLU A 294 4.85 -14.57 29.71
C GLU A 294 6.03 -15.14 28.93
N PRO A 295 7.27 -14.92 29.41
CA PRO A 295 8.43 -15.60 28.84
C PRO A 295 8.21 -17.11 28.85
N ALA A 296 8.52 -17.77 27.75
CA ALA A 296 8.70 -19.23 27.80
C ALA A 296 9.97 -19.54 28.59
N ASP A 297 9.93 -20.59 29.40
CA ASP A 297 11.13 -21.05 30.11
C ASP A 297 12.24 -21.29 29.07
N ASP A 298 13.38 -20.67 29.28
CA ASP A 298 14.57 -20.88 28.49
C ASP A 298 15.04 -22.32 28.80
N ASP A 299 14.62 -23.30 28.00
CA ASP A 299 15.23 -24.63 28.03
C ASP A 299 16.72 -24.42 27.68
N GLY A 300 17.53 -24.32 28.70
CA GLY A 300 18.92 -23.87 28.71
C GLY A 300 19.71 -24.39 27.52
N ARG A 301 20.12 -23.46 26.65
CA ARG A 301 21.27 -23.59 25.76
C ARG A 301 22.22 -22.44 25.99
#